data_91f15b9eff0cd0f959d96eaad51a50f8
#
_entry.id   91f15b9eff0cd0f959d96eaad51a50f8
#
_cell.length_a   1.000
_cell.length_b   1.000
_cell.length_c   1.000
_cell.angle_alpha   90.00
_cell.angle_beta   90.00
_cell.angle_gamma   90.00
#
_symmetry.space_group_name_H-M   'P 1'
#
loop_
_entity.id
_entity.type
_entity.pdbx_description
1 polymer ?
#
loop_
_entity_poly.entity_id
_entity_poly.type
_entity_poly.pdbx_seq_one_letter_code
_entity_poly.pdbx_strand_id
1 'polypeptide(L)'
;MGVGLLGLAPLPGRGGELINDIGRIQGWGATMVVSLTTLEEMTDKGVVELGQTLEEKGVKWRHFPVADFGTPSAVVAERWKLISGEARATLKSGGNVLFHCQGGCGRSGMAVLRVMVEAGLPASDALSALRAVRPCAIETDPQMEWAIASHGSYGDLGK
;
A
#
# COMPACT_ATOMS: atom_id res chain seq x y z
N MET A 1 2.18 -12.75 9.43
CA MET A 1 3.16 -11.97 8.72
C MET A 1 4.37 -11.56 9.55
N GLY A 2 4.43 -11.76 10.75
CA GLY A 2 5.45 -11.27 11.65
C GLY A 2 4.81 -10.42 12.71
N VAL A 3 5.59 -9.54 13.36
CA VAL A 3 5.11 -8.79 14.51
C VAL A 3 4.67 -7.37 14.19
N GLY A 4 4.94 -6.88 12.98
CA GLY A 4 4.54 -5.54 12.57
C GLY A 4 3.10 -5.50 12.08
N LEU A 5 2.56 -4.29 11.94
CA LEU A 5 1.21 -4.07 11.46
C LEU A 5 1.24 -3.52 10.04
N LEU A 6 0.36 -4.05 9.20
CA LEU A 6 0.18 -3.60 7.82
C LEU A 6 -1.11 -2.80 7.76
N GLY A 7 -1.04 -1.55 7.32
CA GLY A 7 -2.19 -0.67 7.30
C GLY A 7 -2.43 -0.04 5.94
N LEU A 8 -3.62 0.52 5.78
CA LEU A 8 -3.96 1.31 4.59
C LEU A 8 -4.76 2.54 5.00
N ALA A 9 -4.65 3.60 4.21
CA ALA A 9 -5.22 4.89 4.57
C ALA A 9 -5.50 5.73 3.33
N PRO A 10 -6.35 6.77 3.47
CA PRO A 10 -6.46 7.78 2.43
C PRO A 10 -5.20 8.64 2.36
N LEU A 11 -5.13 9.49 1.36
CA LEU A 11 -3.97 10.36 1.12
C LEU A 11 -3.75 11.30 2.30
N PRO A 12 -2.58 11.25 2.95
CA PRO A 12 -2.27 12.20 4.00
C PRO A 12 -2.29 13.63 3.47
N GLY A 13 -2.91 14.52 4.23
CA GLY A 13 -2.99 15.93 3.86
C GLY A 13 -4.07 16.28 2.88
N ARG A 14 -4.86 15.31 2.39
CA ARG A 14 -5.92 15.64 1.42
C ARG A 14 -6.99 16.55 2.02
N GLY A 15 -7.11 16.57 3.33
CA GLY A 15 -8.03 17.49 4.02
C GLY A 15 -7.40 18.81 4.41
N GLY A 16 -6.17 19.07 3.99
CA GLY A 16 -5.50 20.33 4.28
C GLY A 16 -4.64 20.32 5.54
N GLU A 17 -4.47 19.17 6.18
CA GLU A 17 -3.73 19.09 7.45
C GLU A 17 -2.59 18.07 7.37
N LEU A 18 -1.70 18.29 6.40
CA LEU A 18 -0.61 17.34 6.14
C LEU A 18 0.27 17.09 7.38
N ILE A 19 0.64 18.15 8.08
CA ILE A 19 1.51 18.02 9.27
C ILE A 19 0.86 17.16 10.33
N ASN A 20 -0.44 17.38 10.58
CA ASN A 20 -1.17 16.59 11.57
C ASN A 20 -1.28 15.14 11.15
N ASP A 21 -1.55 14.90 9.86
CA ASP A 21 -1.68 13.53 9.34
C ASP A 21 -0.36 12.79 9.42
N ILE A 22 0.75 13.46 9.12
CA ILE A 22 2.08 12.85 9.26
C ILE A 22 2.34 12.51 10.73
N GLY A 23 1.93 13.40 11.64
CA GLY A 23 2.05 13.12 13.06
C GLY A 23 1.29 11.87 13.49
N ARG A 24 0.11 11.65 12.93
CA ARG A 24 -0.66 10.43 13.20
C ARG A 24 0.02 9.19 12.66
N ILE A 25 0.61 9.30 11.48
CA ILE A 25 1.36 8.19 10.87
C ILE A 25 2.52 7.80 11.77
N GLN A 26 3.26 8.80 12.26
CA GLN A 26 4.36 8.55 13.19
C GLN A 26 3.86 7.98 14.51
N GLY A 27 2.74 8.51 15.04
CA GLY A 27 2.16 8.02 16.28
C GLY A 27 1.69 6.57 16.18
N TRP A 28 1.27 6.14 15.00
CA TRP A 28 0.92 4.75 14.75
C TRP A 28 2.15 3.85 14.70
N GLY A 29 3.33 4.45 14.57
CA GLY A 29 4.57 3.70 14.56
C GLY A 29 5.03 3.26 13.18
N ALA A 30 4.59 3.96 12.13
CA ALA A 30 5.00 3.62 10.77
C ALA A 30 6.51 3.77 10.61
N THR A 31 7.14 2.76 10.04
CA THR A 31 8.55 2.82 9.67
C THR A 31 8.72 2.83 8.15
N MET A 32 7.65 2.50 7.42
CA MET A 32 7.64 2.55 5.96
C MET A 32 6.27 2.99 5.48
N VAL A 33 6.24 3.89 4.50
CA VAL A 33 5.00 4.34 3.86
C VAL A 33 5.17 4.20 2.35
N VAL A 34 4.16 3.63 1.69
CA VAL A 34 4.14 3.50 0.23
C VAL A 34 2.98 4.33 -0.31
N SER A 35 3.31 5.29 -1.16
CA SER A 35 2.31 6.14 -1.82
C SER A 35 1.91 5.54 -3.16
N LEU A 36 0.62 5.27 -3.32
CA LEU A 36 0.08 4.71 -4.56
C LEU A 36 -0.60 5.76 -5.44
N THR A 37 -0.65 7.00 -4.98
CA THR A 37 -1.19 8.10 -5.77
C THR A 37 -0.20 8.54 -6.84
N THR A 38 -0.72 9.09 -7.93
CA THR A 38 0.14 9.68 -8.96
C THR A 38 0.68 11.02 -8.47
N LEU A 39 1.76 11.47 -9.09
CA LEU A 39 2.31 12.79 -8.78
C LEU A 39 1.29 13.89 -9.04
N GLU A 40 0.50 13.74 -10.10
CA GLU A 40 -0.55 14.69 -10.44
C GLU A 40 -1.57 14.83 -9.31
N GLU A 41 -2.02 13.70 -8.76
CA GLU A 41 -2.94 13.72 -7.63
C GLU A 41 -2.33 14.43 -6.43
N MET A 42 -1.06 14.15 -6.15
CA MET A 42 -0.38 14.77 -5.02
C MET A 42 -0.21 16.25 -5.22
N THR A 43 0.07 16.68 -6.45
CA THR A 43 0.17 18.10 -6.80
C THR A 43 -1.18 18.79 -6.61
N ASP A 44 -2.25 18.17 -7.10
CA ASP A 44 -3.59 18.73 -7.00
C ASP A 44 -4.02 18.94 -5.54
N LYS A 45 -3.57 18.06 -4.66
CA LYS A 45 -3.93 18.16 -3.23
C LYS A 45 -2.90 18.94 -2.41
N GLY A 46 -1.84 19.42 -3.06
CA GLY A 46 -0.83 20.23 -2.37
C GLY A 46 0.04 19.44 -1.41
N VAL A 47 0.29 18.16 -1.70
CA VAL A 47 1.03 17.28 -0.78
C VAL A 47 2.26 16.65 -1.44
N VAL A 48 2.85 17.33 -2.42
CA VAL A 48 4.01 16.77 -3.12
C VAL A 48 5.21 16.54 -2.21
N GLU A 49 5.27 17.25 -1.08
CA GLU A 49 6.38 17.12 -0.13
C GLU A 49 6.20 15.97 0.86
N LEU A 50 5.11 15.21 0.74
CA LEU A 50 4.83 14.12 1.69
C LEU A 50 6.02 13.17 1.84
N GLY A 51 6.54 12.67 0.71
CA GLY A 51 7.62 11.70 0.76
C GLY A 51 8.88 12.25 1.40
N GLN A 52 9.27 13.46 1.01
CA GLN A 52 10.45 14.09 1.58
C GLN A 52 10.27 14.32 3.08
N THR A 53 9.10 14.80 3.49
CA THR A 53 8.83 15.06 4.90
C THR A 53 8.91 13.77 5.73
N LEU A 54 8.34 12.67 5.21
CA LEU A 54 8.42 11.38 5.90
C LEU A 54 9.88 10.95 6.06
N GLU A 55 10.67 11.06 5.01
CA GLU A 55 12.08 10.66 5.05
C GLU A 55 12.87 11.52 6.05
N GLU A 56 12.59 12.80 6.11
CA GLU A 56 13.23 13.70 7.08
C GLU A 56 12.92 13.30 8.51
N LYS A 57 11.80 12.61 8.72
CA LYS A 57 11.39 12.14 10.04
C LYS A 57 11.76 10.69 10.30
N GLY A 58 12.57 10.10 9.43
CA GLY A 58 13.07 8.75 9.61
C GLY A 58 12.12 7.65 9.15
N VAL A 59 11.09 8.00 8.39
CA VAL A 59 10.15 7.01 7.85
C VAL A 59 10.51 6.74 6.39
N LYS A 60 10.78 5.47 6.06
CA LYS A 60 11.12 5.10 4.69
C LYS A 60 9.91 5.35 3.79
N TRP A 61 10.12 6.01 2.68
CA TRP A 61 9.05 6.31 1.71
C TRP A 61 9.35 5.68 0.37
N ARG A 62 8.32 5.07 -0.24
CA ARG A 62 8.41 4.54 -1.59
C ARG A 62 7.22 5.02 -2.39
N HIS A 63 7.44 5.31 -3.67
CA HIS A 63 6.40 5.77 -4.56
C HIS A 63 6.10 4.69 -5.61
N PHE A 64 4.86 4.24 -5.63
CA PHE A 64 4.38 3.21 -6.56
C PHE A 64 3.11 3.76 -7.22
N PRO A 65 3.25 4.72 -8.14
CA PRO A 65 2.09 5.44 -8.66
C PRO A 65 1.21 4.56 -9.53
N VAL A 66 -0.08 4.58 -9.22
CA VAL A 66 -1.12 3.84 -9.96
C VAL A 66 -2.27 4.81 -10.20
N ALA A 67 -2.77 4.85 -11.44
CA ALA A 67 -3.93 5.70 -11.75
C ALA A 67 -5.14 5.26 -10.94
N ASP A 68 -5.99 6.22 -10.58
CA ASP A 68 -7.18 5.91 -9.80
C ASP A 68 -8.02 4.86 -10.51
N PHE A 69 -8.55 3.91 -9.75
CA PHE A 69 -9.31 2.74 -10.23
C PHE A 69 -8.48 1.80 -11.11
N GLY A 70 -7.18 2.05 -11.27
CA GLY A 70 -6.32 1.29 -12.17
C GLY A 70 -5.46 0.25 -11.49
N THR A 71 -4.62 -0.36 -12.31
CA THR A 71 -3.55 -1.27 -11.88
C THR A 71 -2.22 -0.68 -12.33
N PRO A 72 -1.08 -1.17 -11.82
CA PRO A 72 0.22 -0.60 -12.21
C PRO A 72 0.50 -0.79 -13.69
N SER A 73 1.10 0.22 -14.31
CA SER A 73 1.65 0.08 -15.65
C SER A 73 2.80 -0.94 -15.62
N ALA A 74 3.19 -1.43 -16.79
CA ALA A 74 4.29 -2.40 -16.87
C ALA A 74 5.58 -1.87 -16.23
N VAL A 75 5.89 -0.59 -16.46
CA VAL A 75 7.10 0.03 -15.90
C VAL A 75 7.02 0.10 -14.39
N VAL A 76 5.89 0.55 -13.85
CA VAL A 76 5.71 0.68 -12.40
C VAL A 76 5.68 -0.70 -11.74
N ALA A 77 5.04 -1.67 -12.39
CA ALA A 77 4.92 -3.02 -11.85
C ALA A 77 6.28 -3.66 -11.59
N GLU A 78 7.31 -3.28 -12.35
CA GLU A 78 8.66 -3.81 -12.15
C GLU A 78 9.24 -3.44 -10.79
N ARG A 79 8.74 -2.38 -10.17
CA ARG A 79 9.20 -1.94 -8.85
C ARG A 79 8.57 -2.74 -7.71
N TRP A 80 7.50 -3.45 -8.01
CA TRP A 80 6.72 -4.10 -6.94
C TRP A 80 7.52 -5.11 -6.15
N LYS A 81 8.32 -5.92 -6.82
CA LYS A 81 9.08 -6.96 -6.13
C LYS A 81 9.96 -6.38 -5.04
N LEU A 82 10.64 -5.27 -5.34
CA LEU A 82 11.51 -4.62 -4.36
C LEU A 82 10.68 -4.03 -3.21
N ILE A 83 9.61 -3.31 -3.55
CA ILE A 83 8.76 -2.66 -2.54
C ILE A 83 8.11 -3.71 -1.63
N SER A 84 7.56 -4.76 -2.22
CA SER A 84 6.94 -5.83 -1.44
C SER A 84 7.95 -6.53 -0.54
N GLY A 85 9.15 -6.76 -1.07
CA GLY A 85 10.22 -7.37 -0.28
C GLY A 85 10.60 -6.52 0.92
N GLU A 86 10.73 -5.21 0.71
CA GLU A 86 11.02 -4.28 1.81
C GLU A 86 9.89 -4.24 2.82
N ALA A 87 8.65 -4.21 2.35
CA ALA A 87 7.49 -4.19 3.25
C ALA A 87 7.44 -5.45 4.11
N ARG A 88 7.61 -6.60 3.49
CA ARG A 88 7.57 -7.87 4.22
C ARG A 88 8.73 -7.99 5.21
N ALA A 89 9.92 -7.53 4.85
CA ALA A 89 11.06 -7.53 5.76
C ALA A 89 10.82 -6.59 6.94
N THR A 90 10.24 -5.42 6.68
CA THR A 90 9.90 -4.46 7.73
C THR A 90 8.91 -5.06 8.73
N LEU A 91 7.86 -5.71 8.21
CA LEU A 91 6.86 -6.35 9.06
C LEU A 91 7.48 -7.47 9.90
N LYS A 92 8.36 -8.25 9.32
CA LYS A 92 9.03 -9.34 10.04
C LYS A 92 9.88 -8.82 11.19
N SER A 93 10.49 -7.67 11.03
CA SER A 93 11.34 -7.09 12.08
C SER A 93 10.56 -6.25 13.09
N GLY A 94 9.23 -6.23 13.00
CA GLY A 94 8.39 -5.54 13.97
C GLY A 94 7.99 -4.13 13.59
N GLY A 95 8.38 -3.66 12.40
CA GLY A 95 8.01 -2.33 11.92
C GLY A 95 6.62 -2.33 11.30
N ASN A 96 5.97 -1.18 11.31
CA ASN A 96 4.65 -1.02 10.72
C ASN A 96 4.77 -0.40 9.33
N VAL A 97 3.98 -0.92 8.39
CA VAL A 97 3.99 -0.47 6.99
C VAL A 97 2.62 0.06 6.62
N LEU A 98 2.58 1.26 6.05
CA LEU A 98 1.35 1.90 5.63
C LEU A 98 1.34 2.08 4.11
N PHE A 99 0.28 1.61 3.47
CA PHE A 99 0.00 1.90 2.06
C PHE A 99 -1.13 2.92 2.01
N HIS A 100 -1.03 3.91 1.13
CA HIS A 100 -2.14 4.84 0.94
C HIS A 100 -2.41 5.07 -0.54
N CYS A 101 -3.66 5.40 -0.85
CA CYS A 101 -4.03 5.96 -2.14
C CYS A 101 -4.80 7.24 -1.85
N GLN A 102 -5.72 7.69 -2.71
CA GLN A 102 -6.44 8.90 -2.40
C GLN A 102 -7.57 8.66 -1.40
N GLY A 103 -8.42 7.67 -1.67
CA GLY A 103 -9.53 7.35 -0.78
C GLY A 103 -9.25 6.26 0.23
N GLY A 104 -8.14 5.55 0.09
CA GLY A 104 -7.79 4.47 1.01
C GLY A 104 -8.56 3.18 0.77
N CYS A 105 -9.04 2.95 -0.44
CA CYS A 105 -9.88 1.79 -0.76
C CYS A 105 -9.27 0.91 -1.84
N GLY A 106 -9.35 1.36 -3.11
CA GLY A 106 -9.04 0.51 -4.25
C GLY A 106 -7.58 0.16 -4.39
N ARG A 107 -6.77 1.16 -4.63
CA ARG A 107 -5.34 0.96 -4.90
C ARG A 107 -4.60 0.47 -3.66
N SER A 108 -4.87 1.08 -2.50
CA SER A 108 -4.23 0.66 -1.27
C SER A 108 -4.70 -0.74 -0.87
N GLY A 109 -5.99 -1.05 -1.06
CA GLY A 109 -6.50 -2.40 -0.80
C GLY A 109 -5.83 -3.44 -1.68
N MET A 110 -5.67 -3.13 -2.97
CA MET A 110 -5.01 -4.00 -3.92
C MET A 110 -3.57 -4.32 -3.49
N ALA A 111 -2.83 -3.29 -3.11
CA ALA A 111 -1.43 -3.46 -2.71
C ALA A 111 -1.30 -4.24 -1.40
N VAL A 112 -2.12 -3.91 -0.42
CA VAL A 112 -2.10 -4.60 0.87
C VAL A 112 -2.45 -6.07 0.70
N LEU A 113 -3.49 -6.37 -0.10
CA LEU A 113 -3.85 -7.77 -0.35
C LEU A 113 -2.69 -8.53 -0.99
N ARG A 114 -2.02 -7.91 -1.96
CA ARG A 114 -0.90 -8.59 -2.61
C ARG A 114 0.24 -8.87 -1.65
N VAL A 115 0.57 -7.92 -0.77
CA VAL A 115 1.60 -8.16 0.26
C VAL A 115 1.20 -9.36 1.14
N MET A 116 -0.06 -9.42 1.55
CA MET A 116 -0.55 -10.52 2.39
C MET A 116 -0.43 -11.87 1.69
N VAL A 117 -0.82 -11.92 0.42
CA VAL A 117 -0.73 -13.15 -0.37
C VAL A 117 0.74 -13.56 -0.55
N GLU A 118 1.61 -12.59 -0.85
CA GLU A 118 3.04 -12.88 -1.01
C GLU A 118 3.70 -13.28 0.30
N ALA A 119 3.11 -12.89 1.42
CA ALA A 119 3.58 -13.31 2.75
C ALA A 119 3.11 -14.73 3.11
N GLY A 120 2.29 -15.35 2.27
CA GLY A 120 1.89 -16.74 2.44
C GLY A 120 0.46 -16.97 2.86
N LEU A 121 -0.35 -15.91 3.00
CA LEU A 121 -1.75 -16.08 3.38
C LEU A 121 -2.57 -16.52 2.16
N PRO A 122 -3.50 -17.47 2.33
CA PRO A 122 -4.42 -17.79 1.25
C PRO A 122 -5.22 -16.54 0.84
N ALA A 123 -5.44 -16.38 -0.46
CA ALA A 123 -6.06 -15.14 -0.98
C ALA A 123 -7.43 -14.88 -0.37
N SER A 124 -8.27 -15.90 -0.22
CA SER A 124 -9.62 -15.71 0.33
C SER A 124 -9.57 -15.28 1.80
N ASP A 125 -8.66 -15.87 2.58
CA ASP A 125 -8.50 -15.50 3.99
C ASP A 125 -7.97 -14.08 4.12
N ALA A 126 -6.98 -13.74 3.28
CA ALA A 126 -6.41 -12.40 3.28
C ALA A 126 -7.46 -11.35 2.92
N LEU A 127 -8.27 -11.63 1.90
CA LEU A 127 -9.31 -10.70 1.47
C LEU A 127 -10.36 -10.51 2.56
N SER A 128 -10.78 -11.60 3.21
CA SER A 128 -11.75 -11.50 4.30
C SER A 128 -11.21 -10.66 5.44
N ALA A 129 -9.96 -10.88 5.85
CA ALA A 129 -9.35 -10.12 6.92
C ALA A 129 -9.23 -8.63 6.55
N LEU A 130 -8.83 -8.35 5.32
CA LEU A 130 -8.69 -6.98 4.85
C LEU A 130 -10.04 -6.25 4.85
N ARG A 131 -11.07 -6.89 4.30
CA ARG A 131 -12.39 -6.26 4.20
C ARG A 131 -13.12 -6.18 5.53
N ALA A 132 -12.69 -6.97 6.53
CA ALA A 132 -13.21 -6.83 7.87
C ALA A 132 -12.84 -5.48 8.49
N VAL A 133 -11.65 -4.96 8.17
CA VAL A 133 -11.20 -3.67 8.70
C VAL A 133 -11.41 -2.52 7.70
N ARG A 134 -11.50 -2.81 6.41
CA ARG A 134 -11.70 -1.80 5.38
C ARG A 134 -12.66 -2.35 4.32
N PRO A 135 -13.98 -2.26 4.54
CA PRO A 135 -14.94 -2.90 3.63
C PRO A 135 -14.85 -2.47 2.18
N CYS A 136 -14.36 -1.24 1.91
CA CYS A 136 -14.23 -0.74 0.54
C CYS A 136 -12.95 -1.19 -0.17
N ALA A 137 -12.12 -2.01 0.47
CA ALA A 137 -10.84 -2.42 -0.11
C ALA A 137 -11.06 -3.14 -1.43
N ILE A 138 -10.32 -2.70 -2.45
CA ILE A 138 -10.36 -3.20 -3.82
C ILE A 138 -11.68 -2.86 -4.51
N GLU A 139 -11.57 -2.02 -5.54
CA GLU A 139 -12.76 -1.44 -6.18
C GLU A 139 -13.09 -2.04 -7.54
N THR A 140 -12.13 -2.69 -8.20
CA THR A 140 -12.35 -3.22 -9.55
C THR A 140 -11.85 -4.65 -9.66
N ASP A 141 -12.41 -5.39 -10.65
CA ASP A 141 -11.95 -6.75 -10.92
C ASP A 141 -10.48 -6.81 -11.36
N PRO A 142 -10.00 -5.92 -12.24
CA PRO A 142 -8.57 -5.93 -12.56
C PRO A 142 -7.67 -5.71 -11.34
N GLN A 143 -8.10 -4.87 -10.38
CA GLN A 143 -7.35 -4.69 -9.15
C GLN A 143 -7.28 -5.98 -8.35
N MET A 144 -8.39 -6.69 -8.26
CA MET A 144 -8.43 -7.98 -7.57
C MET A 144 -7.50 -8.97 -8.25
N GLU A 145 -7.56 -9.05 -9.57
CA GLU A 145 -6.72 -9.96 -10.35
C GLU A 145 -5.24 -9.66 -10.12
N TRP A 146 -4.87 -8.39 -10.14
CA TRP A 146 -3.48 -8.01 -9.90
C TRP A 146 -3.04 -8.39 -8.49
N ALA A 147 -3.93 -8.18 -7.51
CA ALA A 147 -3.59 -8.43 -6.11
C ALA A 147 -3.28 -9.90 -5.84
N ILE A 148 -3.94 -10.81 -6.53
CA ILE A 148 -3.73 -12.25 -6.30
C ILE A 148 -2.86 -12.90 -7.38
N ALA A 149 -2.42 -12.14 -8.37
CA ALA A 149 -1.69 -12.68 -9.53
C ALA A 149 -0.37 -13.31 -9.14
N SER A 150 0.33 -12.76 -8.15
CA SER A 150 1.60 -13.31 -7.70
C SER A 150 1.43 -14.75 -7.23
N HIS A 151 0.33 -15.04 -6.54
CA HIS A 151 0.01 -16.39 -6.10
C HIS A 151 -0.42 -17.24 -7.30
N GLY A 152 -1.30 -16.68 -8.13
CA GLY A 152 -1.81 -17.38 -9.29
C GLY A 152 -0.73 -17.65 -10.33
N SER A 153 0.27 -16.80 -10.39
CA SER A 153 1.30 -16.94 -11.42
C SER A 153 2.14 -18.18 -11.23
N TYR A 154 2.20 -18.70 -10.05
CA TYR A 154 2.81 -19.99 -9.91
C TYR A 154 1.81 -21.05 -9.70
N GLY A 155 0.70 -20.61 -9.56
CA GLY A 155 -0.31 -21.57 -9.67
C GLY A 155 -0.41 -21.99 -11.03
N ASP A 156 0.05 -21.32 -11.24
CA ASP A 156 0.01 -21.66 -11.92
C ASP A 156 0.34 -22.55 -11.75
N LEU A 157 0.54 -22.29 -11.17
CA LEU A 157 0.77 -22.93 -10.73
C LEU A 157 -0.03 -23.66 -10.42
N GLY A 158 -0.54 -23.62 -10.63
CA GLY A 158 -1.15 -24.02 -10.55
C GLY A 158 -1.67 -24.53 -10.66
N LYS A 159 -1.64 -24.52 -10.79
CA LYS A 159 -1.88 -24.58 -10.85
C LYS A 159 -2.10 -25.11 -10.85
#